data_9fcec99164ade691a51d9652d42e19e9
#
_entry.id   9fcec99164ade691a51d9652d42e19e9
#
_cell.length_a   1.000
_cell.length_b   1.000
_cell.length_c   1.000
_cell.angle_alpha   90.00
_cell.angle_beta   90.00
_cell.angle_gamma   90.00
#
_symmetry.space_group_name_H-M   'P 1'
#
loop_
_entity.id
_entity.type
_entity.pdbx_description
1 polymer ?
#
loop_
_entity_poly.entity_id
_entity_poly.type
_entity_poly.pdbx_seq_one_letter_code
_entity_poly.pdbx_strand_id
1 'polypeptide(L)'
;MSLLPATTQPGRPRDLGSPTVVATLARRGTIWQVTSRSAEAQHLRDLVRLRRVRDRIDREYAQPLDVEALARGVNMSAGHFSRQFRLAYGESPYGYLMTRRIERAMALLRRGDLSVTEVCFAVGCSSLGTFSTRFAELVGVPPSTYRRRAARATAGMPSCVAKQVTRPIRNREAPVTEPHLA
;
A
#
# COMPACT_ATOMS: atom_id res chain seq x y z
N MET A 1 -24.50 -25.53 85.09
CA MET A 1 -23.15 -25.82 85.69
C MET A 1 -22.57 -26.97 84.89
N SER A 2 -21.37 -26.87 84.53
CA SER A 2 -20.42 -27.83 83.95
C SER A 2 -20.06 -27.60 82.47
N LEU A 3 -18.87 -27.00 82.40
CA LEU A 3 -18.05 -26.84 81.24
C LEU A 3 -17.41 -28.16 80.78
N LEU A 4 -17.32 -28.35 79.47
CA LEU A 4 -16.38 -29.34 78.89
C LEU A 4 -15.59 -28.71 77.76
N PRO A 5 -14.29 -29.08 77.60
CA PRO A 5 -13.32 -28.36 76.78
C PRO A 5 -13.29 -28.85 75.32
N ALA A 6 -12.84 -27.95 74.47
CA ALA A 6 -12.62 -28.12 73.06
C ALA A 6 -11.43 -29.09 72.76
N THR A 7 -11.64 -30.01 71.81
CA THR A 7 -10.59 -30.86 71.26
C THR A 7 -10.07 -30.25 69.96
N THR A 8 -8.81 -29.84 70.02
CA THR A 8 -8.03 -29.34 68.85
C THR A 8 -7.59 -30.50 67.97
N GLN A 9 -7.99 -30.52 66.71
CA GLN A 9 -7.44 -31.45 65.69
C GLN A 9 -6.29 -30.80 64.96
N PRO A 10 -5.20 -31.52 64.67
CA PRO A 10 -4.06 -31.00 63.90
C PRO A 10 -4.38 -30.94 62.42
N GLY A 11 -3.92 -29.86 61.78
CA GLY A 11 -4.13 -29.56 60.35
C GLY A 11 -3.43 -30.54 59.42
N ARG A 12 -4.13 -30.87 58.34
CA ARG A 12 -3.57 -31.61 57.20
C ARG A 12 -2.66 -30.69 56.38
N PRO A 13 -1.54 -31.18 55.83
CA PRO A 13 -0.69 -30.43 54.96
C PRO A 13 -1.41 -30.17 53.61
N ARG A 14 -1.30 -28.93 53.15
CA ARG A 14 -1.80 -28.51 51.84
C ARG A 14 -0.93 -29.13 50.74
N ASP A 15 -1.55 -29.95 49.93
CA ASP A 15 -0.95 -30.55 48.73
C ASP A 15 -0.63 -29.44 47.73
N LEU A 16 0.66 -29.19 47.51
CA LEU A 16 1.16 -28.24 46.54
C LEU A 16 1.36 -28.93 45.22
N GLY A 17 0.53 -28.57 44.23
CA GLY A 17 0.96 -28.55 42.87
C GLY A 17 0.75 -29.82 42.05
N SER A 18 -0.43 -30.01 41.52
CA SER A 18 -0.63 -30.92 40.39
C SER A 18 0.21 -30.52 39.18
N PRO A 19 0.98 -31.45 38.57
CA PRO A 19 1.83 -31.16 37.40
C PRO A 19 1.04 -30.78 36.12
N THR A 20 -0.27 -30.89 36.16
CA THR A 20 -1.17 -30.62 35.03
C THR A 20 -1.24 -29.14 34.65
N VAL A 21 -1.06 -28.20 35.59
CA VAL A 21 -1.15 -26.75 35.29
C VAL A 21 0.05 -26.24 34.53
N VAL A 22 1.26 -26.76 34.83
CA VAL A 22 2.49 -26.35 34.14
C VAL A 22 2.52 -26.82 32.69
N ALA A 23 2.00 -28.03 32.42
CA ALA A 23 1.94 -28.58 31.06
C ALA A 23 0.94 -27.81 30.17
N THR A 24 -0.15 -27.27 30.72
CA THR A 24 -1.14 -26.47 29.98
C THR A 24 -0.59 -25.09 29.56
N LEU A 25 0.23 -24.46 30.41
CA LEU A 25 0.87 -23.18 30.10
C LEU A 25 1.95 -23.30 29.02
N ALA A 26 2.75 -24.39 29.04
CA ALA A 26 3.75 -24.66 28.01
C ALA A 26 3.11 -24.89 26.62
N ARG A 27 1.99 -25.60 26.54
CA ARG A 27 1.26 -25.80 25.28
C ARG A 27 0.68 -24.49 24.70
N ARG A 28 0.18 -23.58 25.55
CA ARG A 28 -0.31 -22.27 25.09
C ARG A 28 0.81 -21.41 24.51
N GLY A 29 1.99 -21.37 25.11
CA GLY A 29 3.14 -20.64 24.59
C GLY A 29 3.58 -21.14 23.20
N THR A 30 3.62 -22.43 22.97
CA THR A 30 4.01 -23.02 21.68
C THR A 30 3.00 -22.71 20.57
N ILE A 31 1.70 -22.72 20.87
CA ILE A 31 0.65 -22.39 19.90
C ILE A 31 0.75 -20.92 19.46
N TRP A 32 1.00 -19.98 20.36
CA TRP A 32 1.16 -18.56 20.05
C TRP A 32 2.39 -18.28 19.17
N GLN A 33 3.50 -18.94 19.41
CA GLN A 33 4.71 -18.80 18.60
C GLN A 33 4.53 -19.35 17.18
N VAL A 34 3.84 -20.47 17.02
CA VAL A 34 3.56 -21.05 15.69
C VAL A 34 2.60 -20.18 14.90
N THR A 35 1.56 -19.65 15.52
CA THR A 35 0.59 -18.77 14.85
C THR A 35 1.21 -17.42 14.43
N SER A 36 2.13 -16.87 15.26
CA SER A 36 2.86 -15.65 14.93
C SER A 36 3.75 -15.83 13.69
N ARG A 37 4.59 -16.88 13.67
CA ARG A 37 5.46 -17.17 12.53
C ARG A 37 4.67 -17.45 11.24
N SER A 38 3.53 -18.11 11.35
CA SER A 38 2.65 -18.34 10.20
C SER A 38 2.04 -17.02 9.67
N ALA A 39 1.63 -16.13 10.56
CA ALA A 39 1.09 -14.81 10.19
C ALA A 39 2.16 -13.93 9.53
N GLU A 40 3.38 -13.90 10.08
CA GLU A 40 4.51 -13.18 9.48
C GLU A 40 4.88 -13.72 8.10
N ALA A 41 4.96 -15.04 7.95
CA ALA A 41 5.22 -15.68 6.65
C ALA A 41 4.10 -15.39 5.64
N GLN A 42 2.85 -15.32 6.08
CA GLN A 42 1.73 -14.92 5.22
C GLN A 42 1.84 -13.45 4.82
N HIS A 43 2.14 -12.57 5.75
CA HIS A 43 2.34 -11.16 5.49
C HIS A 43 3.45 -10.91 4.44
N LEU A 44 4.60 -11.57 4.58
CA LEU A 44 5.69 -11.49 3.59
C LEU A 44 5.26 -11.98 2.21
N ARG A 45 4.50 -13.08 2.13
CA ARG A 45 3.95 -13.57 0.86
C ARG A 45 3.01 -12.53 0.21
N ASP A 46 2.20 -11.87 1.02
CA ASP A 46 1.27 -10.85 0.54
C ASP A 46 2.02 -9.61 0.06
N LEU A 47 3.07 -9.16 0.73
CA LEU A 47 3.93 -8.07 0.26
C LEU A 47 4.57 -8.37 -1.10
N VAL A 48 5.07 -9.59 -1.32
CA VAL A 48 5.62 -10.01 -2.62
C VAL A 48 4.55 -9.97 -3.71
N ARG A 49 3.32 -10.41 -3.42
CA ARG A 49 2.18 -10.35 -4.35
C ARG A 49 1.80 -8.91 -4.69
N LEU A 50 1.72 -8.05 -3.69
CA LEU A 50 1.41 -6.62 -3.86
C LEU A 50 2.48 -5.91 -4.70
N ARG A 51 3.76 -6.23 -4.49
CA ARG A 51 4.85 -5.70 -5.31
C ARG A 51 4.70 -6.08 -6.78
N ARG A 52 4.35 -7.32 -7.08
CA ARG A 52 4.08 -7.76 -8.47
C ARG A 52 2.95 -6.98 -9.12
N VAL A 53 1.87 -6.70 -8.37
CA VAL A 53 0.76 -5.88 -8.88
C VAL A 53 1.20 -4.45 -9.11
N ARG A 54 1.94 -3.84 -8.19
CA ARG A 54 2.50 -2.50 -8.36
C ARG A 54 3.35 -2.42 -9.62
N ASP A 55 4.28 -3.35 -9.79
CA ASP A 55 5.17 -3.40 -10.96
C ASP A 55 4.37 -3.62 -12.26
N ARG A 56 3.25 -4.34 -12.21
CA ARG A 56 2.32 -4.47 -13.34
C ARG A 56 1.62 -3.15 -13.66
N ILE A 57 1.09 -2.46 -12.66
CA ILE A 57 0.48 -1.14 -12.85
C ILE A 57 1.49 -0.16 -13.48
N ASP A 58 2.73 -0.16 -13.00
CA ASP A 58 3.79 0.71 -13.51
C ASP A 58 4.16 0.45 -14.98
N ARG A 59 4.06 -0.79 -15.44
CA ARG A 59 4.32 -1.16 -16.85
C ARG A 59 3.10 -0.96 -17.75
N GLU A 60 1.91 -1.27 -17.24
CA GLU A 60 0.69 -1.38 -18.03
C GLU A 60 -0.30 -0.23 -17.75
N TYR A 61 0.14 0.88 -17.16
CA TYR A 61 -0.72 2.00 -16.72
C TYR A 61 -1.68 2.52 -17.81
N ALA A 62 -1.29 2.46 -19.07
CA ALA A 62 -2.10 2.92 -20.20
C ALA A 62 -3.20 1.92 -20.60
N GLN A 63 -3.12 0.68 -20.11
CA GLN A 63 -4.11 -0.35 -20.40
C GLN A 63 -5.35 -0.21 -19.48
N PRO A 64 -6.50 -0.75 -19.89
CA PRO A 64 -7.68 -0.82 -19.03
C PRO A 64 -7.42 -1.83 -17.88
N LEU A 65 -6.88 -1.32 -16.76
CA LEU A 65 -6.62 -2.12 -15.58
C LEU A 65 -7.84 -2.08 -14.65
N ASP A 66 -8.36 -3.27 -14.34
CA ASP A 66 -9.44 -3.48 -13.39
C ASP A 66 -8.89 -4.00 -12.06
N VAL A 67 -9.32 -3.39 -10.95
CA VAL A 67 -8.90 -3.74 -9.58
C VAL A 67 -9.24 -5.19 -9.23
N GLU A 68 -10.41 -5.68 -9.69
CA GLU A 68 -10.81 -7.07 -9.45
C GLU A 68 -9.94 -8.06 -10.22
N ALA A 69 -9.58 -7.73 -11.47
CA ALA A 69 -8.68 -8.55 -12.26
C ALA A 69 -7.26 -8.57 -11.68
N LEU A 70 -6.79 -7.45 -11.12
CA LEU A 70 -5.51 -7.38 -10.40
C LEU A 70 -5.53 -8.25 -9.13
N ALA A 71 -6.60 -8.19 -8.35
CA ALA A 71 -6.77 -8.99 -7.14
C ALA A 71 -6.81 -10.49 -7.45
N ARG A 72 -7.59 -10.91 -8.46
CA ARG A 72 -7.63 -12.31 -8.94
C ARG A 72 -6.25 -12.80 -9.36
N GLY A 73 -5.46 -11.97 -10.05
CA GLY A 73 -4.11 -12.33 -10.51
C GLY A 73 -3.12 -12.61 -9.38
N VAL A 74 -3.42 -12.24 -8.14
CA VAL A 74 -2.61 -12.52 -6.94
C VAL A 74 -3.33 -13.40 -5.92
N ASN A 75 -4.43 -14.04 -6.31
CA ASN A 75 -5.26 -14.91 -5.45
C ASN A 75 -5.73 -14.20 -4.17
N MET A 76 -6.24 -12.98 -4.31
CA MET A 76 -6.85 -12.20 -3.24
C MET A 76 -8.27 -11.78 -3.61
N SER A 77 -9.17 -11.62 -2.63
CA SER A 77 -10.42 -10.90 -2.87
C SER A 77 -10.16 -9.41 -3.07
N ALA A 78 -10.99 -8.72 -3.87
CA ALA A 78 -10.82 -7.30 -4.17
C ALA A 78 -10.76 -6.41 -2.91
N GLY A 79 -11.58 -6.73 -1.90
CA GLY A 79 -11.60 -6.01 -0.63
C GLY A 79 -10.33 -6.24 0.20
N HIS A 80 -9.84 -7.49 0.28
CA HIS A 80 -8.58 -7.80 0.97
C HIS A 80 -7.40 -7.15 0.26
N PHE A 81 -7.30 -7.30 -1.06
CA PHE A 81 -6.28 -6.68 -1.90
C PHE A 81 -6.24 -5.16 -1.70
N SER A 82 -7.38 -4.47 -1.79
CA SER A 82 -7.43 -3.00 -1.65
C SER A 82 -6.96 -2.53 -0.28
N ARG A 83 -7.33 -3.25 0.80
CA ARG A 83 -6.85 -2.94 2.16
C ARG A 83 -5.35 -3.16 2.30
N GLN A 84 -4.83 -4.31 1.86
CA GLN A 84 -3.40 -4.63 1.96
C GLN A 84 -2.56 -3.70 1.09
N PHE A 85 -3.04 -3.35 -0.11
CA PHE A 85 -2.35 -2.41 -0.99
C PHE A 85 -2.26 -1.01 -0.35
N ARG A 86 -3.36 -0.53 0.27
CA ARG A 86 -3.35 0.75 0.98
C ARG A 86 -2.42 0.74 2.19
N LEU A 87 -2.37 -0.35 2.94
CA LEU A 87 -1.44 -0.49 4.06
C LEU A 87 0.03 -0.49 3.60
N ALA A 88 0.32 -1.14 2.46
CA ALA A 88 1.68 -1.24 1.94
C ALA A 88 2.17 0.03 1.23
N TYR A 89 1.28 0.76 0.54
CA TYR A 89 1.66 1.88 -0.35
C TYR A 89 0.99 3.23 -0.02
N GLY A 90 0.17 3.30 1.03
CA GLY A 90 -0.50 4.53 1.47
C GLY A 90 -1.74 4.93 0.67
N GLU A 91 -1.98 4.32 -0.49
CA GLU A 91 -3.10 4.66 -1.39
C GLU A 91 -3.81 3.43 -1.95
N SER A 92 -5.02 3.60 -2.45
CA SER A 92 -5.76 2.50 -3.08
C SER A 92 -5.12 2.10 -4.42
N PRO A 93 -5.33 0.84 -4.91
CA PRO A 93 -4.83 0.42 -6.22
C PRO A 93 -5.25 1.34 -7.36
N TYR A 94 -6.50 1.82 -7.34
CA TYR A 94 -6.99 2.78 -8.33
C TYR A 94 -6.33 4.17 -8.16
N GLY A 95 -6.14 4.65 -6.92
CA GLY A 95 -5.43 5.88 -6.63
C GLY A 95 -4.02 5.83 -7.21
N TYR A 96 -3.29 4.76 -6.92
CA TYR A 96 -1.94 4.51 -7.43
C TYR A 96 -1.90 4.52 -8.97
N LEU A 97 -2.83 3.81 -9.63
CA LEU A 97 -2.93 3.83 -11.10
C LEU A 97 -3.14 5.24 -11.64
N MET A 98 -4.05 6.01 -11.04
CA MET A 98 -4.31 7.39 -11.46
C MET A 98 -3.10 8.29 -11.23
N THR A 99 -2.40 8.17 -10.11
CA THR A 99 -1.14 8.89 -9.86
C THR A 99 -0.12 8.60 -10.97
N ARG A 100 0.06 7.33 -11.35
CA ARG A 100 0.97 6.95 -12.44
C ARG A 100 0.56 7.52 -13.79
N ARG A 101 -0.72 7.49 -14.12
CA ARG A 101 -1.26 8.11 -15.34
C ARG A 101 -1.00 9.60 -15.39
N ILE A 102 -1.22 10.30 -14.29
CA ILE A 102 -0.98 11.75 -14.20
C ILE A 102 0.51 12.08 -14.31
N GLU A 103 1.40 11.34 -13.68
CA GLU A 103 2.85 11.51 -13.82
C GLU A 103 3.31 11.38 -15.29
N ARG A 104 2.78 10.38 -15.99
CA ARG A 104 3.06 10.19 -17.42
C ARG A 104 2.47 11.30 -18.27
N ALA A 105 1.24 11.75 -17.94
CA ALA A 105 0.60 12.88 -18.60
C ALA A 105 1.43 14.17 -18.43
N MET A 106 1.96 14.45 -17.25
CA MET A 106 2.85 15.58 -17.01
C MET A 106 4.08 15.56 -17.94
N ALA A 107 4.70 14.38 -18.13
CA ALA A 107 5.82 14.22 -19.04
C ALA A 107 5.43 14.49 -20.50
N LEU A 108 4.29 13.98 -20.97
CA LEU A 108 3.78 14.20 -22.32
C LEU A 108 3.38 15.68 -22.54
N LEU A 109 2.72 16.30 -21.59
CA LEU A 109 2.34 17.71 -21.66
C LEU A 109 3.55 18.66 -21.68
N ARG A 110 4.67 18.28 -21.01
CA ARG A 110 5.92 19.05 -21.08
C ARG A 110 6.60 18.97 -22.45
N ARG A 111 6.48 17.83 -23.13
CA ARG A 111 6.97 17.69 -24.51
C ARG A 111 6.24 18.60 -25.48
N GLY A 112 4.95 18.84 -25.25
CA GLY A 112 4.16 19.81 -25.98
C GLY A 112 3.66 19.38 -27.37
N ASP A 113 4.03 18.18 -27.84
CA ASP A 113 3.66 17.61 -29.14
C ASP A 113 2.22 17.09 -29.21
N LEU A 114 1.57 16.85 -28.08
CA LEU A 114 0.21 16.33 -27.99
C LEU A 114 -0.73 17.36 -27.36
N SER A 115 -2.00 17.33 -27.77
CA SER A 115 -3.07 18.08 -27.11
C SER A 115 -3.42 17.42 -25.75
N VAL A 116 -4.14 18.15 -24.90
CA VAL A 116 -4.61 17.61 -23.61
C VAL A 116 -5.49 16.37 -23.78
N THR A 117 -6.32 16.36 -24.83
CA THR A 117 -7.22 15.23 -25.14
C THR A 117 -6.41 13.99 -25.59
N GLU A 118 -5.43 14.18 -26.46
CA GLU A 118 -4.56 13.09 -26.90
C GLU A 118 -3.75 12.53 -25.74
N VAL A 119 -3.21 13.39 -24.84
CA VAL A 119 -2.53 12.95 -23.64
C VAL A 119 -3.45 12.14 -22.72
N CYS A 120 -4.69 12.59 -22.51
CA CYS A 120 -5.69 11.86 -21.72
C CYS A 120 -5.85 10.42 -22.20
N PHE A 121 -6.06 10.22 -23.51
CA PHE A 121 -6.21 8.88 -24.08
C PHE A 121 -4.89 8.10 -24.11
N ALA A 122 -3.78 8.74 -24.40
CA ALA A 122 -2.45 8.10 -24.43
C ALA A 122 -2.03 7.52 -23.06
N VAL A 123 -2.49 8.11 -21.95
CA VAL A 123 -2.24 7.56 -20.61
C VAL A 123 -3.32 6.57 -20.13
N GLY A 124 -4.30 6.21 -20.99
CA GLY A 124 -5.32 5.21 -20.70
C GLY A 124 -6.53 5.74 -19.92
N CYS A 125 -6.74 7.06 -19.87
CA CYS A 125 -7.96 7.63 -19.32
C CYS A 125 -9.06 7.66 -20.39
N SER A 126 -10.27 7.21 -20.05
CA SER A 126 -11.42 7.17 -20.95
C SER A 126 -12.28 8.45 -20.94
N SER A 127 -12.09 9.30 -19.92
CA SER A 127 -12.87 10.53 -19.72
C SER A 127 -11.96 11.73 -19.49
N LEU A 128 -12.05 12.71 -20.37
CA LEU A 128 -11.31 13.97 -20.26
C LEU A 128 -11.70 14.77 -19.00
N GLY A 129 -12.97 14.73 -18.60
CA GLY A 129 -13.45 15.39 -17.39
C GLY A 129 -12.82 14.81 -16.14
N THR A 130 -12.92 13.48 -15.95
CA THR A 130 -12.28 12.76 -14.83
C THR A 130 -10.77 12.96 -14.82
N PHE A 131 -10.12 12.88 -15.99
CA PHE A 131 -8.70 13.15 -16.13
C PHE A 131 -8.32 14.56 -15.66
N SER A 132 -9.04 15.57 -16.14
CA SER A 132 -8.75 16.98 -15.83
C SER A 132 -8.94 17.29 -14.34
N THR A 133 -10.00 16.74 -13.72
CA THR A 133 -10.24 16.88 -12.28
C THR A 133 -9.11 16.23 -11.47
N ARG A 134 -8.77 14.98 -11.76
CA ARG A 134 -7.70 14.28 -11.07
C ARG A 134 -6.32 14.90 -11.29
N PHE A 135 -6.06 15.38 -12.50
CA PHE A 135 -4.83 16.13 -12.78
C PHE A 135 -4.73 17.38 -11.93
N ALA A 136 -5.81 18.19 -11.85
CA ALA A 136 -5.84 19.40 -11.05
C ALA A 136 -5.70 19.11 -9.53
N GLU A 137 -6.34 18.05 -9.03
CA GLU A 137 -6.19 17.60 -7.64
C GLU A 137 -4.75 17.24 -7.28
N LEU A 138 -4.05 16.50 -8.15
CA LEU A 138 -2.69 16.00 -7.86
C LEU A 138 -1.59 17.05 -8.18
N VAL A 139 -1.79 17.89 -9.18
CA VAL A 139 -0.76 18.83 -9.69
C VAL A 139 -1.02 20.27 -9.24
N GLY A 140 -2.22 20.57 -8.76
CA GLY A 140 -2.62 21.89 -8.30
C GLY A 140 -3.06 22.86 -9.42
N VAL A 141 -2.97 22.46 -10.69
CA VAL A 141 -3.41 23.26 -11.85
C VAL A 141 -4.00 22.39 -12.95
N PRO A 142 -4.95 22.91 -13.77
CA PRO A 142 -5.51 22.16 -14.90
C PRO A 142 -4.45 21.76 -15.94
N PRO A 143 -4.65 20.64 -16.68
CA PRO A 143 -3.71 20.15 -17.69
C PRO A 143 -3.34 21.18 -18.77
N SER A 144 -4.32 21.98 -19.24
CA SER A 144 -4.11 23.03 -20.23
C SER A 144 -3.21 24.16 -19.73
N THR A 145 -3.38 24.54 -18.46
CA THR A 145 -2.52 25.54 -17.81
C THR A 145 -1.11 25.00 -17.59
N TYR A 146 -1.00 23.74 -17.16
CA TYR A 146 0.29 23.06 -17.01
C TYR A 146 1.07 23.03 -18.34
N ARG A 147 0.41 22.61 -19.42
CA ARG A 147 1.00 22.58 -20.78
C ARG A 147 1.51 23.96 -21.22
N ARG A 148 0.69 25.04 -21.03
CA ARG A 148 1.11 26.41 -21.38
C ARG A 148 2.33 26.88 -20.58
N ARG A 149 2.36 26.58 -19.26
CA ARG A 149 3.51 26.92 -18.41
C ARG A 149 4.78 26.18 -18.87
N ALA A 150 4.67 24.91 -19.17
CA ALA A 150 5.79 24.09 -19.68
C ALA A 150 6.32 24.63 -21.02
N ALA A 151 5.44 24.98 -21.96
CA ALA A 151 5.82 25.56 -23.24
C ALA A 151 6.57 26.90 -23.07
N ARG A 152 6.14 27.76 -22.13
CA ARG A 152 6.84 29.00 -21.81
C ARG A 152 8.21 28.77 -21.18
N ALA A 153 8.31 27.79 -20.29
CA ALA A 153 9.56 27.46 -19.61
C ALA A 153 10.63 26.88 -20.56
N THR A 154 10.21 26.23 -21.66
CA THR A 154 11.11 25.68 -22.68
C THR A 154 11.31 26.62 -23.89
N ALA A 155 10.58 27.72 -23.97
CA ALA A 155 10.73 28.73 -25.02
C ALA A 155 12.16 29.30 -24.98
N GLY A 156 12.91 29.15 -26.09
CA GLY A 156 14.28 29.62 -26.19
C GLY A 156 15.35 28.62 -25.74
N MET A 157 15.01 27.44 -25.25
CA MET A 157 15.98 26.40 -24.92
C MET A 157 16.36 25.57 -26.15
N PRO A 158 17.65 25.21 -26.34
CA PRO A 158 18.04 24.23 -27.34
C PRO A 158 17.32 22.90 -27.13
N SER A 159 16.98 22.22 -28.22
CA SER A 159 16.16 20.97 -28.17
C SER A 159 16.77 19.84 -27.33
N CYS A 160 18.09 19.78 -27.24
CA CYS A 160 18.82 18.81 -26.42
C CYS A 160 18.64 19.09 -24.92
N VAL A 161 18.61 20.35 -24.48
CA VAL A 161 18.39 20.76 -23.09
C VAL A 161 16.91 20.58 -22.73
N ALA A 162 15.98 20.95 -23.62
CA ALA A 162 14.55 20.74 -23.44
C ALA A 162 14.22 19.25 -23.21
N LYS A 163 14.84 18.32 -23.94
CA LYS A 163 14.69 16.87 -23.72
C LYS A 163 15.16 16.41 -22.34
N GLN A 164 16.23 16.96 -21.79
CA GLN A 164 16.71 16.61 -20.46
C GLN A 164 15.78 17.11 -19.35
N VAL A 165 15.29 18.36 -19.46
CA VAL A 165 14.40 18.98 -18.48
C VAL A 165 13.01 18.33 -18.47
N THR A 166 12.55 17.80 -19.62
CA THR A 166 11.24 17.15 -19.76
C THR A 166 11.26 15.65 -19.44
N ARG A 167 12.43 15.08 -19.11
CA ARG A 167 12.55 13.66 -18.73
C ARG A 167 11.74 13.37 -17.47
N PRO A 168 10.94 12.28 -17.42
CA PRO A 168 10.19 11.95 -16.22
C PRO A 168 11.17 11.68 -15.06
N ILE A 169 10.91 12.33 -13.93
CA ILE A 169 11.64 12.06 -12.68
C ILE A 169 11.25 10.66 -12.24
N ARG A 170 12.22 9.76 -12.07
CA ARG A 170 11.97 8.47 -11.41
C ARG A 170 11.46 8.76 -10.00
N ASN A 171 10.32 8.19 -9.64
CA ASN A 171 9.78 8.34 -8.29
C ASN A 171 10.84 7.96 -7.26
N ARG A 172 11.07 8.86 -6.32
CA ARG A 172 11.69 8.51 -5.05
C ARG A 172 10.78 7.49 -4.36
N GLU A 173 11.32 6.36 -3.98
CA GLU A 173 10.66 5.44 -3.07
C GLU A 173 10.26 6.23 -1.82
N ALA A 174 9.01 6.06 -1.38
CA ALA A 174 8.56 6.65 -0.13
C ALA A 174 9.53 6.22 0.98
N PRO A 175 9.92 7.11 1.92
CA PRO A 175 10.77 6.72 3.02
C PRO A 175 10.11 5.56 3.77
N VAL A 176 10.84 4.47 3.93
CA VAL A 176 10.43 3.35 4.77
C VAL A 176 10.37 3.89 6.19
N THR A 177 9.15 4.11 6.69
CA THR A 177 8.95 4.41 8.10
C THR A 177 9.28 3.13 8.85
N GLU A 178 10.43 3.09 9.52
CA GLU A 178 10.78 1.98 10.39
C GLU A 178 9.69 1.83 11.46
N PRO A 179 9.20 0.59 11.71
CA PRO A 179 8.30 0.38 12.83
C PRO A 179 9.06 0.67 14.12
N HIS A 180 8.61 1.69 14.86
CA HIS A 180 9.04 1.92 16.23
C HIS A 180 8.71 0.67 17.05
N LEU A 181 9.74 -0.09 17.37
CA LEU A 181 9.69 -1.13 18.40
C LEU A 181 9.68 -0.40 19.74
N ALA A 182 8.50 -0.37 20.36
CA ALA A 182 8.32 -0.03 21.79
C ALA A 182 8.24 -1.32 22.60
#